data_261efc21fc8b07606e998314541ee71d
#
_entry.id   261efc21fc8b07606e998314541ee71d
#
_cell.length_a   1.000
_cell.length_b   1.000
_cell.length_c   1.000
_cell.angle_alpha   90.00
_cell.angle_beta   90.00
_cell.angle_gamma   90.00
#
_symmetry.space_group_name_H-M   'P 1'
#
loop_
_entity.id
_entity.type
_entity.pdbx_description
1 polymer ?
#
loop_
_entity_poly.entity_id
_entity_poly.type
_entity_poly.pdbx_seq_one_letter_code
_entity_poly.pdbx_strand_id
1 'polypeptide(L)'
;MVTIADSAYKADDQLTECIALRGYIILVVGTPKDKHSHNGQFPGGPCTVLDWVSKKFNTVTRSSFCAELRNQLEAAQSSVFLSSSLEENIMQISSSEELSRRQDSGMLQTPIVLCGDNKGVFTATSAQNPKTPAEPTLTAHIKALREFVDKGLITALSWVDNRDMAADPLTKGKLKRNPLINLLDKGYWAVTHAAEIWPKKHNRSSQQ
;
A
#
# COMPACT_ATOMS: atom_id res chain seq x y z
N MET A 1 0.07 -4.33 -9.77
CA MET A 1 -0.20 -4.87 -8.42
C MET A 1 -0.97 -3.88 -7.57
N VAL A 2 -1.76 -4.38 -6.65
CA VAL A 2 -2.42 -3.58 -5.60
C VAL A 2 -2.00 -4.13 -4.26
N THR A 3 -1.62 -3.24 -3.35
CA THR A 3 -1.29 -3.58 -1.97
C THR A 3 -2.25 -2.86 -1.05
N ILE A 4 -2.93 -3.61 -0.20
CA ILE A 4 -3.91 -3.10 0.75
C ILE A 4 -3.31 -3.30 2.14
N ALA A 5 -3.04 -2.21 2.86
CA ALA A 5 -2.39 -2.24 4.17
C ALA A 5 -3.27 -1.60 5.24
N ASP A 6 -3.44 -2.30 6.35
CA ASP A 6 -4.18 -1.86 7.54
C ASP A 6 -3.39 -2.17 8.81
N SER A 7 -3.57 -1.37 9.84
CA SER A 7 -3.06 -1.68 11.16
C SER A 7 -4.11 -1.49 12.26
N ALA A 8 -4.03 -2.28 13.31
CA ALA A 8 -4.80 -2.05 14.51
C ALA A 8 -3.86 -1.62 15.64
N TYR A 9 -4.16 -0.47 16.21
CA TYR A 9 -3.51 0.04 17.40
C TYR A 9 -4.48 -0.04 18.57
N LYS A 10 -4.08 -0.74 19.63
CA LYS A 10 -4.82 -0.79 20.88
C LYS A 10 -3.95 -0.22 21.98
N ALA A 11 -4.32 0.95 22.48
CA ALA A 11 -3.83 1.43 23.76
C ALA A 11 -4.57 0.65 24.83
N ASP A 12 -3.86 -0.16 25.59
CA ASP A 12 -4.41 -0.84 26.77
C ASP A 12 -3.91 -0.09 28.01
N ASP A 13 -4.83 0.57 28.72
CA ASP A 13 -4.50 1.36 29.91
C ASP A 13 -3.99 0.48 31.07
N GLN A 14 -4.14 -0.85 30.96
CA GLN A 14 -3.71 -1.81 31.99
C GLN A 14 -2.43 -2.60 31.64
N LEU A 15 -2.00 -2.56 30.38
CA LEU A 15 -0.78 -3.23 29.94
C LEU A 15 0.29 -2.19 29.60
N THR A 16 1.47 -2.38 30.16
CA THR A 16 2.67 -1.57 29.88
C THR A 16 3.15 -1.64 28.42
N GLU A 17 2.49 -2.43 27.58
CA GLU A 17 2.84 -2.62 26.18
C GLU A 17 1.72 -2.14 25.25
N CYS A 18 2.00 -1.05 24.51
CA CYS A 18 1.18 -0.65 23.36
C CYS A 18 1.38 -1.64 22.22
N ILE A 19 0.48 -2.62 22.10
CA ILE A 19 0.55 -3.65 21.07
C ILE A 19 -0.18 -3.12 19.82
N ALA A 20 0.55 -2.98 18.73
CA ALA A 20 -0.04 -2.77 17.42
C ALA A 20 0.09 -4.03 16.57
N LEU A 21 -0.95 -4.33 15.80
CA LEU A 21 -0.97 -5.35 14.78
C LEU A 21 -0.82 -4.69 13.41
N ARG A 22 -0.09 -5.34 12.53
CA ARG A 22 0.05 -4.95 11.13
C ARG A 22 -0.50 -6.02 10.23
N GLY A 23 -1.13 -5.62 9.15
CA GLY A 23 -1.65 -6.51 8.14
C GLY A 23 -1.59 -5.88 6.76
N TYR A 24 -1.21 -6.66 5.76
CA TYR A 24 -1.34 -6.27 4.37
C TYR A 24 -1.62 -7.48 3.49
N ILE A 25 -2.20 -7.20 2.33
CA ILE A 25 -2.45 -8.17 1.26
C ILE A 25 -1.89 -7.57 -0.03
N ILE A 26 -1.11 -8.36 -0.77
CA ILE A 26 -0.57 -7.98 -2.07
C ILE A 26 -1.27 -8.80 -3.15
N LEU A 27 -1.85 -8.10 -4.13
CA LEU A 27 -2.66 -8.66 -5.19
C LEU A 27 -2.05 -8.37 -6.57
N VAL A 28 -2.09 -9.34 -7.47
CA VAL A 28 -2.13 -9.05 -8.90
C VAL A 28 -3.58 -8.86 -9.29
N VAL A 29 -3.89 -7.71 -9.88
CA VAL A 29 -5.24 -7.37 -10.32
C VAL A 29 -5.23 -7.27 -11.84
N GLY A 30 -6.12 -8.03 -12.48
CA GLY A 30 -6.30 -7.99 -13.92
C GLY A 30 -7.09 -6.75 -14.37
N THR A 31 -7.13 -6.54 -15.67
CA THR A 31 -7.98 -5.49 -16.24
C THR A 31 -9.45 -5.88 -16.07
N PRO A 32 -10.31 -5.03 -15.53
CA PRO A 32 -11.72 -5.34 -15.40
C PRO A 32 -12.33 -5.54 -16.79
N LYS A 33 -13.07 -6.64 -16.96
CA LYS A 33 -13.84 -6.89 -18.20
C LYS A 33 -14.98 -5.90 -18.36
N ASP A 34 -15.50 -5.37 -17.25
CA ASP A 34 -16.56 -4.38 -17.19
C ASP A 34 -16.04 -3.08 -16.57
N LYS A 35 -16.40 -1.94 -17.16
CA LYS A 35 -15.94 -0.59 -16.76
C LYS A 35 -16.49 -0.08 -15.42
N HIS A 36 -16.79 -0.96 -14.48
CA HIS A 36 -17.43 -0.61 -13.20
C HIS A 36 -16.46 -0.33 -12.04
N SER A 37 -15.17 -0.05 -12.30
CA SER A 37 -14.32 0.55 -11.29
C SER A 37 -14.55 2.05 -11.27
N HIS A 38 -14.74 2.62 -10.09
CA HIS A 38 -14.95 4.04 -9.76
C HIS A 38 -14.29 4.98 -10.79
N ASN A 39 -15.06 5.41 -11.81
CA ASN A 39 -14.65 6.27 -12.93
C ASN A 39 -13.34 5.89 -13.66
N GLY A 40 -12.92 4.63 -13.62
CA GLY A 40 -11.68 4.16 -14.27
C GLY A 40 -10.38 4.63 -13.60
N GLN A 41 -10.45 5.28 -12.43
CA GLN A 41 -9.28 5.82 -11.75
C GLN A 41 -8.60 4.81 -10.82
N PHE A 42 -9.33 3.79 -10.34
CA PHE A 42 -8.79 2.79 -9.44
C PHE A 42 -8.64 1.43 -10.12
N PRO A 43 -7.54 0.72 -9.82
CA PRO A 43 -7.44 -0.66 -10.24
C PRO A 43 -8.53 -1.49 -9.55
N GLY A 44 -9.14 -2.36 -10.30
CA GLY A 44 -10.13 -3.32 -9.81
C GLY A 44 -10.36 -4.38 -10.85
N GLY A 45 -10.75 -5.59 -10.45
CA GLY A 45 -10.97 -6.67 -11.37
C GLY A 45 -10.69 -8.05 -10.78
N PRO A 46 -10.63 -9.07 -11.63
CA PRO A 46 -10.15 -10.38 -11.22
C PRO A 46 -8.77 -10.28 -10.60
N CYS A 47 -8.55 -10.95 -9.48
CA CYS A 47 -7.30 -10.83 -8.77
C CYS A 47 -6.83 -12.15 -8.17
N THR A 48 -5.52 -12.22 -7.94
CA THR A 48 -4.85 -13.32 -7.26
C THR A 48 -4.03 -12.75 -6.12
N VAL A 49 -4.13 -13.38 -4.94
CA VAL A 49 -3.29 -13.05 -3.79
C VAL A 49 -1.89 -13.58 -4.04
N LEU A 50 -0.88 -12.70 -3.96
CA LEU A 50 0.53 -13.07 -4.05
C LEU A 50 1.15 -13.29 -2.68
N ASP A 51 0.81 -12.41 -1.73
CA ASP A 51 1.35 -12.44 -0.38
C ASP A 51 0.40 -11.77 0.61
N TRP A 52 0.54 -12.12 1.87
CA TRP A 52 -0.21 -11.50 2.96
C TRP A 52 0.55 -11.60 4.29
N VAL A 53 0.35 -10.64 5.15
CA VAL A 53 0.94 -10.58 6.48
C VAL A 53 -0.14 -10.24 7.52
N SER A 54 -0.06 -10.92 8.66
CA SER A 54 -0.79 -10.58 9.89
C SER A 54 0.14 -10.85 11.07
N LYS A 55 0.75 -9.80 11.64
CA LYS A 55 1.76 -9.91 12.69
C LYS A 55 1.67 -8.77 13.70
N LYS A 56 2.20 -8.99 14.90
CA LYS A 56 2.51 -7.90 15.83
C LYS A 56 3.70 -7.10 15.34
N PHE A 57 3.71 -5.79 15.62
CA PHE A 57 4.93 -5.00 15.47
C PHE A 57 5.96 -5.45 16.51
N ASN A 58 7.22 -5.52 16.11
CA ASN A 58 8.35 -5.81 17.01
C ASN A 58 8.83 -4.57 17.76
N THR A 59 8.23 -3.40 17.49
CA THR A 59 8.59 -2.11 18.06
C THR A 59 7.37 -1.43 18.63
N VAL A 60 7.58 -0.67 19.69
CA VAL A 60 6.50 0.14 20.30
C VAL A 60 5.98 1.14 19.28
N THR A 61 4.67 1.18 19.12
CA THR A 61 3.95 2.20 18.37
C THR A 61 3.19 3.08 19.36
N ARG A 62 3.25 4.40 19.17
CA ARG A 62 2.69 5.37 20.13
C ARG A 62 1.33 5.91 19.71
N SER A 63 0.91 5.62 18.48
CA SER A 63 -0.37 6.08 17.92
C SER A 63 -0.81 5.20 16.76
N SER A 64 -2.10 5.27 16.42
CA SER A 64 -2.63 4.64 15.22
C SER A 64 -1.95 5.17 13.95
N PHE A 65 -1.68 6.48 13.89
CA PHE A 65 -0.94 7.07 12.77
C PHE A 65 0.46 6.44 12.60
N CYS A 66 1.20 6.26 13.71
CA CYS A 66 2.52 5.61 13.69
C CYS A 66 2.42 4.16 13.18
N ALA A 67 1.44 3.40 13.67
CA ALA A 67 1.23 2.01 13.26
C ALA A 67 0.90 1.92 11.77
N GLU A 68 -0.04 2.75 11.28
CA GLU A 68 -0.44 2.79 9.88
C GLU A 68 0.72 3.18 8.95
N LEU A 69 1.44 4.24 9.28
CA LEU A 69 2.56 4.71 8.46
C LEU A 69 3.66 3.65 8.33
N ARG A 70 4.01 3.00 9.43
CA ARG A 70 5.03 1.93 9.43
C ARG A 70 4.57 0.71 8.66
N ASN A 71 3.30 0.32 8.81
CA ASN A 71 2.74 -0.79 8.07
C ASN A 71 2.70 -0.51 6.56
N GLN A 72 2.28 0.68 6.16
CA GLN A 72 2.29 1.07 4.75
C GLN A 72 3.71 1.10 4.16
N LEU A 73 4.71 1.56 4.92
CA LEU A 73 6.10 1.55 4.47
C LEU A 73 6.62 0.12 4.27
N GLU A 74 6.32 -0.79 5.19
CA GLU A 74 6.72 -2.20 5.07
C GLU A 74 5.99 -2.89 3.91
N ALA A 75 4.69 -2.67 3.78
CA ALA A 75 3.90 -3.16 2.67
C ALA A 75 4.43 -2.66 1.31
N ALA A 76 4.87 -1.39 1.25
CA ALA A 76 5.52 -0.81 0.09
C ALA A 76 6.81 -1.55 -0.28
N GLN A 77 7.68 -1.80 0.70
CA GLN A 77 8.95 -2.53 0.50
C GLN A 77 8.70 -3.95 -0.03
N SER A 78 7.77 -4.68 0.60
CA SER A 78 7.38 -6.02 0.16
C SER A 78 6.82 -6.03 -1.26
N SER A 79 6.02 -5.03 -1.60
CA SER A 79 5.43 -4.89 -2.95
C SER A 79 6.50 -4.62 -4.01
N VAL A 80 7.46 -3.76 -3.72
CA VAL A 80 8.59 -3.48 -4.64
C VAL A 80 9.43 -4.73 -4.83
N PHE A 81 9.72 -5.47 -3.76
CA PHE A 81 10.44 -6.73 -3.85
C PHE A 81 9.71 -7.75 -4.74
N LEU A 82 8.41 -7.97 -4.51
CA LEU A 82 7.60 -8.88 -5.32
C LEU A 82 7.46 -8.40 -6.77
N SER A 83 7.30 -7.11 -7.01
CA SER A 83 7.27 -6.54 -8.36
C SER A 83 8.57 -6.83 -9.10
N SER A 84 9.70 -6.68 -8.43
CA SER A 84 11.03 -6.99 -9.01
C SER A 84 11.18 -8.46 -9.34
N SER A 85 10.74 -9.34 -8.42
CA SER A 85 10.77 -10.81 -8.66
C SER A 85 9.85 -11.22 -9.81
N LEU A 86 8.70 -10.56 -9.96
CA LEU A 86 7.82 -10.79 -11.11
C LEU A 86 8.47 -10.32 -12.41
N GLU A 87 9.12 -9.17 -12.44
CA GLU A 87 9.83 -8.69 -13.62
C GLU A 87 10.99 -9.60 -14.02
N GLU A 88 11.78 -10.03 -13.05
CA GLU A 88 12.86 -10.99 -13.28
C GLU A 88 12.34 -12.25 -13.98
N ASN A 89 11.23 -12.80 -13.51
CA ASN A 89 10.64 -14.02 -14.07
C ASN A 89 9.93 -13.78 -15.42
N ILE A 90 9.14 -12.71 -15.55
CA ILE A 90 8.33 -12.45 -16.76
C ILE A 90 9.22 -11.95 -17.89
N MET A 91 10.17 -11.06 -17.59
CA MET A 91 11.04 -10.44 -18.58
C MET A 91 12.34 -11.23 -18.79
N GLN A 92 12.53 -12.34 -18.06
CA GLN A 92 13.74 -13.17 -18.10
C GLN A 92 15.03 -12.36 -17.90
N ILE A 93 14.96 -11.36 -16.99
CA ILE A 93 16.11 -10.52 -16.65
C ILE A 93 17.08 -11.38 -15.83
N SER A 94 18.23 -11.69 -16.41
CA SER A 94 19.24 -12.53 -15.78
C SER A 94 20.31 -11.74 -15.00
N SER A 95 20.27 -10.40 -15.07
CA SER A 95 21.26 -9.54 -14.43
C SER A 95 20.62 -8.73 -13.27
N SER A 96 21.15 -8.90 -12.07
CA SER A 96 20.77 -8.10 -10.90
C SER A 96 21.04 -6.59 -11.09
N GLU A 97 22.06 -6.26 -11.88
CA GLU A 97 22.40 -4.87 -12.22
C GLU A 97 21.31 -4.22 -13.08
N GLU A 98 20.79 -4.95 -14.06
CA GLU A 98 19.69 -4.47 -14.91
C GLU A 98 18.42 -4.26 -14.08
N LEU A 99 18.09 -5.20 -13.18
CA LEU A 99 16.96 -5.09 -12.28
C LEU A 99 17.09 -3.89 -11.36
N SER A 100 18.25 -3.69 -10.72
CA SER A 100 18.54 -2.53 -9.89
C SER A 100 18.41 -1.22 -10.66
N ARG A 101 18.94 -1.17 -11.88
CA ARG A 101 18.83 0.01 -12.75
C ARG A 101 17.38 0.34 -13.09
N ARG A 102 16.53 -0.66 -13.35
CA ARG A 102 15.09 -0.47 -13.59
C ARG A 102 14.37 0.02 -12.35
N GLN A 103 14.70 -0.51 -11.19
CA GLN A 103 14.18 -0.03 -9.92
C GLN A 103 14.55 1.44 -9.69
N ASP A 104 15.82 1.79 -9.80
CA ASP A 104 16.32 3.14 -9.55
C ASP A 104 15.75 4.18 -10.51
N SER A 105 15.49 3.76 -11.74
CA SER A 105 14.86 4.61 -12.78
C SER A 105 13.33 4.64 -12.72
N GLY A 106 12.70 3.85 -11.82
CA GLY A 106 11.24 3.72 -11.74
C GLY A 106 10.61 3.15 -13.01
N MET A 107 11.35 2.29 -13.73
CA MET A 107 10.92 1.66 -14.98
C MET A 107 10.39 0.23 -14.78
N LEU A 108 9.98 -0.11 -13.55
CA LEU A 108 9.28 -1.36 -13.31
C LEU A 108 7.97 -1.39 -14.12
N GLN A 109 7.75 -2.45 -14.88
CA GLN A 109 6.57 -2.59 -15.73
C GLN A 109 5.32 -3.00 -14.94
N THR A 110 5.51 -3.53 -13.75
CA THR A 110 4.41 -3.90 -12.86
C THR A 110 4.01 -2.69 -11.99
N PRO A 111 2.98 -1.93 -12.37
CA PRO A 111 2.58 -0.77 -11.59
C PRO A 111 2.07 -1.21 -10.21
N ILE A 112 2.48 -0.49 -9.16
CA ILE A 112 2.08 -0.75 -7.78
C ILE A 112 1.19 0.39 -7.30
N VAL A 113 -0.02 0.06 -6.83
CA VAL A 113 -0.89 0.98 -6.11
C VAL A 113 -0.95 0.53 -4.66
N LEU A 114 -0.55 1.40 -3.74
CA LEU A 114 -0.60 1.16 -2.30
C LEU A 114 -1.84 1.82 -1.72
N CYS A 115 -2.72 1.03 -1.10
CA CYS A 115 -3.98 1.46 -0.52
C CYS A 115 -3.95 1.38 1.02
N GLY A 116 -4.45 2.41 1.67
CA GLY A 116 -4.67 2.44 3.12
C GLY A 116 -5.90 3.28 3.47
N ASP A 117 -6.49 3.06 4.64
CA ASP A 117 -7.68 3.79 5.09
C ASP A 117 -7.37 4.99 5.99
N ASN A 118 -6.12 5.17 6.42
CA ASN A 118 -5.72 6.29 7.26
C ASN A 118 -5.53 7.58 6.45
N LYS A 119 -6.54 8.44 6.47
CA LYS A 119 -6.52 9.73 5.78
C LYS A 119 -5.38 10.64 6.24
N GLY A 120 -4.98 10.54 7.52
CA GLY A 120 -3.86 11.31 8.07
C GLY A 120 -2.54 10.92 7.43
N VAL A 121 -2.27 9.62 7.26
CA VAL A 121 -1.07 9.12 6.59
C VAL A 121 -1.06 9.53 5.11
N PHE A 122 -2.18 9.36 4.41
CA PHE A 122 -2.33 9.79 3.03
C PHE A 122 -2.03 11.29 2.87
N THR A 123 -2.68 12.13 3.70
CA THR A 123 -2.50 13.59 3.64
C THR A 123 -1.06 14.00 3.98
N ALA A 124 -0.46 13.41 5.03
CA ALA A 124 0.92 13.73 5.42
C ALA A 124 1.93 13.37 4.33
N THR A 125 1.70 12.25 3.60
CA THR A 125 2.58 11.78 2.54
C THR A 125 2.40 12.56 1.25
N SER A 126 1.17 12.89 0.85
CA SER A 126 0.86 13.54 -0.43
C SER A 126 0.99 15.08 -0.41
N ALA A 127 0.96 15.72 0.77
CA ALA A 127 1.03 17.17 0.89
C ALA A 127 2.32 17.75 0.29
N GLN A 128 2.24 18.88 -0.42
CA GLN A 128 3.42 19.61 -0.90
C GLN A 128 4.30 20.09 0.26
N ASN A 129 3.68 20.59 1.31
CA ASN A 129 4.35 21.04 2.54
C ASN A 129 3.79 20.24 3.72
N PRO A 130 4.32 19.05 3.99
CA PRO A 130 3.82 18.22 5.08
C PRO A 130 4.10 18.92 6.43
N LYS A 131 3.07 18.99 7.26
CA LYS A 131 3.25 19.44 8.65
C LYS A 131 4.11 18.43 9.39
N THR A 132 4.98 18.92 10.26
CA THR A 132 5.76 18.05 11.14
C THR A 132 4.78 17.25 12.01
N PRO A 133 4.90 15.92 12.03
CA PRO A 133 4.03 15.09 12.87
C PRO A 133 4.34 15.36 14.36
N ALA A 134 3.37 15.05 15.22
CA ALA A 134 3.54 15.20 16.67
C ALA A 134 4.74 14.38 17.21
N GLU A 135 5.07 13.28 16.56
CA GLU A 135 6.29 12.51 16.79
C GLU A 135 7.29 12.79 15.66
N PRO A 136 8.37 13.58 15.89
CA PRO A 136 9.30 14.02 14.86
C PRO A 136 10.00 12.88 14.11
N THR A 137 10.21 11.73 14.79
CA THR A 137 10.84 10.54 14.21
C THR A 137 10.06 9.99 13.02
N LEU A 138 8.74 10.22 12.95
CA LEU A 138 7.88 9.80 11.85
C LEU A 138 8.12 10.60 10.56
N THR A 139 8.78 11.75 10.64
CA THR A 139 9.14 12.54 9.46
C THR A 139 9.99 11.73 8.47
N ALA A 140 10.92 10.93 8.98
CA ALA A 140 11.75 10.06 8.14
C ALA A 140 10.90 8.99 7.42
N HIS A 141 9.93 8.40 8.09
CA HIS A 141 9.04 7.40 7.50
C HIS A 141 8.11 8.00 6.44
N ILE A 142 7.58 9.22 6.69
CA ILE A 142 6.76 9.95 5.70
C ILE A 142 7.60 10.24 4.45
N LYS A 143 8.84 10.72 4.63
CA LYS A 143 9.75 10.98 3.52
C LYS A 143 10.11 9.71 2.75
N ALA A 144 10.37 8.62 3.45
CA ALA A 144 10.66 7.33 2.83
C ALA A 144 9.47 6.82 1.99
N LEU A 145 8.25 6.85 2.53
CA LEU A 145 7.06 6.45 1.78
C LEU A 145 6.83 7.34 0.56
N ARG A 146 7.05 8.66 0.71
CA ARG A 146 6.98 9.62 -0.40
C ARG A 146 8.01 9.35 -1.47
N GLU A 147 9.23 9.00 -1.09
CA GLU A 147 10.33 8.69 -2.00
C GLU A 147 9.98 7.48 -2.91
N PHE A 148 9.29 6.47 -2.41
CA PHE A 148 8.80 5.36 -3.23
C PHE A 148 7.90 5.84 -4.37
N VAL A 149 7.04 6.83 -4.12
CA VAL A 149 6.15 7.40 -5.14
C VAL A 149 6.93 8.34 -6.07
N ASP A 150 7.76 9.22 -5.52
CA ASP A 150 8.52 10.21 -6.31
C ASP A 150 9.53 9.52 -7.24
N LYS A 151 10.18 8.43 -6.82
CA LYS A 151 11.04 7.59 -7.66
C LYS A 151 10.26 6.68 -8.62
N GLY A 152 8.95 6.55 -8.44
CA GLY A 152 8.08 5.71 -9.27
C GLY A 152 8.20 4.22 -9.00
N LEU A 153 8.78 3.82 -7.88
CA LEU A 153 8.72 2.45 -7.38
C LEU A 153 7.30 2.05 -7.03
N ILE A 154 6.54 3.02 -6.50
CA ILE A 154 5.08 2.92 -6.34
C ILE A 154 4.45 3.92 -7.32
N THR A 155 3.53 3.44 -8.13
CA THR A 155 2.84 4.24 -9.14
C THR A 155 1.86 5.23 -8.51
N ALA A 156 1.22 4.84 -7.43
CA ALA A 156 0.31 5.70 -6.68
C ALA A 156 0.13 5.24 -5.24
N LEU A 157 -0.03 6.22 -4.34
CA LEU A 157 -0.58 6.03 -3.01
C LEU A 157 -2.07 6.37 -3.05
N SER A 158 -2.90 5.55 -2.40
CA SER A 158 -4.35 5.74 -2.36
C SER A 158 -4.87 5.70 -0.94
N TRP A 159 -5.79 6.62 -0.65
CA TRP A 159 -6.69 6.47 0.47
C TRP A 159 -7.99 5.83 -0.02
N VAL A 160 -8.46 4.81 0.68
CA VAL A 160 -9.71 4.11 0.38
C VAL A 160 -10.57 4.04 1.65
N ASP A 161 -11.89 3.98 1.45
CA ASP A 161 -12.84 3.82 2.54
C ASP A 161 -12.62 2.47 3.24
N ASN A 162 -12.76 2.43 4.57
CA ASN A 162 -12.56 1.22 5.37
C ASN A 162 -13.48 0.05 4.94
N ARG A 163 -14.60 0.31 4.29
CA ARG A 163 -15.50 -0.72 3.75
C ARG A 163 -14.89 -1.50 2.59
N ASP A 164 -13.88 -0.96 1.92
CA ASP A 164 -13.16 -1.61 0.83
C ASP A 164 -11.82 -2.22 1.29
N MET A 165 -11.48 -2.09 2.60
CA MET A 165 -10.23 -2.58 3.18
C MET A 165 -10.25 -4.09 3.43
N ALA A 166 -9.78 -4.87 2.45
CA ALA A 166 -9.67 -6.32 2.59
C ALA A 166 -8.64 -6.76 3.64
N ALA A 167 -7.71 -5.89 4.02
CA ALA A 167 -6.70 -6.16 5.06
C ALA A 167 -7.22 -5.98 6.50
N ASP A 168 -8.32 -5.27 6.73
CA ASP A 168 -8.92 -5.04 8.06
C ASP A 168 -9.06 -6.32 8.92
N PRO A 169 -9.56 -7.44 8.37
CA PRO A 169 -9.74 -8.67 9.14
C PRO A 169 -8.41 -9.33 9.56
N LEU A 170 -7.30 -8.93 9.00
CA LEU A 170 -5.97 -9.44 9.39
C LEU A 170 -5.47 -8.81 10.69
N THR A 171 -6.02 -7.65 11.06
CA THR A 171 -5.61 -6.87 12.23
C THR A 171 -6.69 -6.74 13.28
N LYS A 172 -7.97 -6.86 12.89
CA LYS A 172 -9.15 -6.62 13.74
C LYS A 172 -10.02 -7.88 13.82
N GLY A 173 -9.92 -8.64 14.91
CA GLY A 173 -10.54 -9.96 15.04
C GLY A 173 -12.07 -10.03 15.05
N LYS A 174 -12.79 -8.90 15.28
CA LYS A 174 -14.26 -8.87 15.47
C LYS A 174 -15.02 -8.17 14.32
N LEU A 175 -14.36 -7.79 13.24
CA LEU A 175 -14.99 -7.06 12.13
C LEU A 175 -15.72 -7.96 11.13
N LYS A 176 -16.64 -7.35 10.39
CA LYS A 176 -17.25 -7.99 9.22
C LYS A 176 -16.16 -8.26 8.19
N ARG A 177 -15.88 -9.55 7.94
CA ARG A 177 -14.83 -10.01 7.03
C ARG A 177 -15.25 -10.00 5.55
N ASN A 178 -16.37 -9.34 5.23
CA ASN A 178 -16.95 -9.39 3.89
C ASN A 178 -15.99 -9.00 2.77
N PRO A 179 -15.17 -7.91 2.86
CA PRO A 179 -14.24 -7.57 1.79
C PRO A 179 -13.20 -8.67 1.54
N LEU A 180 -12.64 -9.25 2.62
CA LEU A 180 -11.68 -10.35 2.50
C LEU A 180 -12.34 -11.63 2.00
N ILE A 181 -13.51 -11.99 2.51
CA ILE A 181 -14.28 -13.17 2.05
C ILE A 181 -14.62 -13.02 0.58
N ASN A 182 -15.14 -11.88 0.15
CA ASN A 182 -15.45 -11.63 -1.25
C ASN A 182 -14.20 -11.73 -2.14
N LEU A 183 -13.07 -11.21 -1.67
CA LEU A 183 -11.80 -11.34 -2.37
C LEU A 183 -11.40 -12.80 -2.57
N LEU A 184 -11.46 -13.60 -1.50
CA LEU A 184 -11.04 -15.01 -1.53
C LEU A 184 -12.02 -15.91 -2.29
N ASP A 185 -13.31 -15.70 -2.10
CA ASP A 185 -14.35 -16.54 -2.71
C ASP A 185 -14.56 -16.22 -4.20
N LYS A 186 -14.48 -14.94 -4.56
CA LYS A 186 -14.78 -14.50 -5.94
C LYS A 186 -13.54 -14.26 -6.78
N GLY A 187 -12.34 -14.22 -6.16
CA GLY A 187 -11.14 -13.83 -6.87
C GLY A 187 -11.25 -12.45 -7.52
N TYR A 188 -11.96 -11.53 -6.87
CA TYR A 188 -12.27 -10.21 -7.40
C TYR A 188 -12.13 -9.15 -6.32
N TRP A 189 -11.47 -8.04 -6.65
CA TRP A 189 -11.37 -6.87 -5.79
C TRP A 189 -11.61 -5.59 -6.58
N ALA A 190 -12.29 -4.63 -5.97
CA ALA A 190 -12.49 -3.30 -6.52
C ALA A 190 -12.75 -2.30 -5.41
N VAL A 191 -12.42 -1.04 -5.63
CA VAL A 191 -12.84 0.08 -4.79
C VAL A 191 -14.26 0.48 -5.21
N THR A 192 -15.19 0.36 -4.29
CA THR A 192 -16.63 0.63 -4.53
C THR A 192 -17.13 1.87 -3.79
N HIS A 193 -16.39 2.35 -2.80
CA HIS A 193 -16.73 3.52 -1.99
C HIS A 193 -15.78 4.70 -2.28
N ALA A 194 -15.82 5.71 -1.40
CA ALA A 194 -14.98 6.89 -1.56
C ALA A 194 -13.49 6.55 -1.52
N ALA A 195 -12.73 7.17 -2.40
CA ALA A 195 -11.29 6.98 -2.46
C ALA A 195 -10.61 8.22 -3.05
N GLU A 196 -9.32 8.38 -2.72
CA GLU A 196 -8.45 9.40 -3.30
C GLU A 196 -7.14 8.76 -3.76
N ILE A 197 -6.58 9.26 -4.85
CA ILE A 197 -5.34 8.76 -5.40
C ILE A 197 -4.31 9.89 -5.54
N TRP A 198 -3.10 9.62 -5.13
CA TRP A 198 -1.94 10.49 -5.36
C TRP A 198 -0.94 9.74 -6.26
N PRO A 199 -0.95 10.04 -7.58
CA PRO A 199 -0.11 9.36 -8.55
C PRO A 199 1.32 9.90 -8.54
N LYS A 200 2.26 9.11 -9.09
CA LYS A 200 3.59 9.57 -9.45
C LYS A 200 3.48 10.83 -10.32
N LYS A 201 4.29 11.84 -10.03
CA LYS A 201 4.41 13.01 -10.88
C LYS A 201 5.06 12.60 -12.21
N HIS A 202 4.36 12.79 -13.31
CA HIS A 202 4.98 12.69 -14.64
C HIS A 202 5.97 13.85 -14.77
N ASN A 203 7.25 13.58 -14.89
CA ASN A 203 8.23 14.57 -15.31
C ASN A 203 7.86 15.02 -16.74
N ARG A 204 7.38 16.25 -16.86
CA ARG A 204 7.09 16.90 -18.15
C ARG A 204 8.36 17.29 -18.93
N SER A 205 9.50 16.66 -18.70
CA SER A 205 10.80 17.04 -19.29
C SER A 205 11.32 16.02 -20.31
N SER A 206 10.49 15.57 -21.25
CA SER A 206 10.97 14.82 -22.43
C SER A 206 10.15 15.09 -23.70
N GLN A 207 9.70 16.35 -23.86
CA GLN A 207 9.26 16.88 -25.16
C GLN A 207 9.88 18.28 -25.33
N GLN A 208 11.13 18.31 -25.69
CA GLN A 208 11.77 19.38 -26.47
C GLN A 208 12.75 18.75 -27.44
#